data_17c4cdccaacd0a2afeff0c5bdbce4aab
#
_entry.id   17c4cdccaacd0a2afeff0c5bdbce4aab
#
_cell.length_a   1.000
_cell.length_b   1.000
_cell.length_c   1.000
_cell.angle_alpha   90.00
_cell.angle_beta   90.00
_cell.angle_gamma   90.00
#
_symmetry.space_group_name_H-M   'P 1'
#
loop_
_entity.id
_entity.type
_entity.pdbx_description
1 polymer ?
#
loop_
_entity_poly.entity_id
_entity_poly.type
_entity_poly.pdbx_seq_one_letter_code
_entity_poly.pdbx_strand_id
1 'polypeptide(L)'
;MGRDAIGVGVLGYGWISRAHVHALHSLNHIAPLPKRIRLVSIGGRRAEPLEAAARELGFERWTTSWEELVDDPDVHVVANCLALEGHAAPSIAALGRGKPVLCEKPLGGDAAEARAMWEAAEESGVTNACGFNYRYVPAVTLAKQVVGEGRLGDLRH
;
A
#
# COMPACT_ATOMS: atom_id res chain seq x y z
N MET A 1 -10.14 -15.62 16.96
CA MET A 1 -10.66 -14.93 15.80
C MET A 1 -9.68 -15.08 14.65
N GLY A 2 -10.04 -15.55 13.64
CA GLY A 2 -9.90 -16.12 12.36
C GLY A 2 -8.54 -16.05 11.68
N ARG A 3 -7.84 -17.18 11.59
CA ARG A 3 -6.71 -17.42 10.65
C ARG A 3 -7.11 -17.28 9.17
N ASP A 4 -8.37 -16.87 8.88
CA ASP A 4 -8.95 -16.84 7.53
C ASP A 4 -9.08 -15.45 6.95
N ALA A 5 -8.47 -14.43 7.55
CA ALA A 5 -8.50 -13.05 7.05
C ALA A 5 -7.12 -12.40 7.06
N ILE A 6 -6.89 -11.49 6.10
CA ILE A 6 -5.74 -10.60 6.05
C ILE A 6 -6.18 -9.24 6.55
N GLY A 7 -5.61 -8.79 7.66
CA GLY A 7 -5.83 -7.46 8.20
C GLY A 7 -4.97 -6.42 7.48
N VAL A 8 -5.58 -5.36 7.01
CA VAL A 8 -4.91 -4.25 6.33
C VAL A 8 -4.96 -3.01 7.20
N GLY A 9 -3.80 -2.39 7.42
CA GLY A 9 -3.65 -1.06 7.95
C GLY A 9 -3.41 -0.07 6.81
N VAL A 10 -4.07 1.09 6.86
CA VAL A 10 -3.89 2.14 5.86
C VAL A 10 -3.42 3.41 6.54
N LEU A 11 -2.29 3.94 6.09
CA LEU A 11 -1.78 5.23 6.54
C LEU A 11 -2.21 6.32 5.55
N GLY A 12 -2.88 7.35 6.09
CA GLY A 12 -3.52 8.40 5.31
C GLY A 12 -5.03 8.19 5.15
N TYR A 13 -5.76 9.30 4.98
CA TYR A 13 -7.23 9.31 4.78
C TYR A 13 -7.66 10.25 3.64
N GLY A 14 -6.70 10.59 2.77
CA GLY A 14 -6.92 11.38 1.57
C GLY A 14 -7.62 10.59 0.46
N TRP A 15 -7.77 11.23 -0.72
CA TRP A 15 -8.47 10.61 -1.85
C TRP A 15 -7.81 9.31 -2.32
N ILE A 16 -6.46 9.23 -2.30
CA ILE A 16 -5.75 8.02 -2.74
C ILE A 16 -5.98 6.85 -1.79
N SER A 17 -6.02 7.11 -0.49
CA SER A 17 -6.39 6.09 0.51
C SER A 17 -7.80 5.55 0.27
N ARG A 18 -8.74 6.42 -0.10
CA ARG A 18 -10.12 6.04 -0.47
C ARG A 18 -10.15 5.13 -1.70
N ALA A 19 -9.32 5.43 -2.71
CA ALA A 19 -9.19 4.59 -3.89
C ALA A 19 -8.66 3.19 -3.54
N HIS A 20 -7.62 3.11 -2.69
CA HIS A 20 -7.10 1.83 -2.20
C HIS A 20 -8.15 1.06 -1.41
N VAL A 21 -8.86 1.72 -0.48
CA VAL A 21 -9.92 1.10 0.31
C VAL A 21 -11.04 0.57 -0.57
N HIS A 22 -11.47 1.34 -1.58
CA HIS A 22 -12.46 0.88 -2.55
C HIS A 22 -12.00 -0.37 -3.29
N ALA A 23 -10.74 -0.41 -3.73
CA ALA A 23 -10.17 -1.59 -4.38
C ALA A 23 -10.13 -2.80 -3.43
N LEU A 24 -9.72 -2.61 -2.16
CA LEU A 24 -9.68 -3.66 -1.16
C LEU A 24 -11.07 -4.24 -0.85
N HIS A 25 -12.10 -3.39 -0.74
CA HIS A 25 -13.49 -3.84 -0.62
C HIS A 25 -13.93 -4.66 -1.84
N SER A 26 -13.63 -4.15 -3.03
CA SER A 26 -14.00 -4.81 -4.29
C SER A 26 -13.36 -6.19 -4.43
N LEU A 27 -12.10 -6.35 -4.02
CA LEU A 27 -11.39 -7.63 -4.09
C LEU A 27 -12.12 -8.76 -3.38
N ASN A 28 -12.77 -8.49 -2.25
CA ASN A 28 -13.55 -9.49 -1.52
C ASN A 28 -14.76 -10.04 -2.31
N HIS A 29 -15.16 -9.35 -3.38
CA HIS A 29 -16.34 -9.70 -4.19
C HIS A 29 -16.00 -10.17 -5.59
N ILE A 30 -14.92 -9.65 -6.19
CA ILE A 30 -14.59 -9.90 -7.60
C ILE A 30 -13.47 -10.94 -7.79
N ALA A 31 -12.71 -11.24 -6.75
CA ALA A 31 -11.60 -12.20 -6.83
C ALA A 31 -11.81 -13.37 -5.86
N PRO A 32 -11.52 -14.62 -6.28
CA PRO A 32 -11.54 -15.78 -5.40
C PRO A 32 -10.31 -15.76 -4.49
N LEU A 33 -10.30 -14.89 -3.51
CA LEU A 33 -9.20 -14.78 -2.56
C LEU A 33 -9.20 -15.97 -1.58
N PRO A 34 -8.03 -16.54 -1.25
CA PRO A 34 -7.93 -17.62 -0.26
C PRO A 34 -8.27 -17.14 1.16
N LYS A 35 -8.20 -15.83 1.40
CA LYS A 35 -8.54 -15.17 2.68
C LYS A 35 -9.27 -13.87 2.43
N ARG A 36 -10.23 -13.53 3.30
CA ARG A 36 -10.92 -12.25 3.24
C ARG A 36 -10.00 -11.11 3.65
N ILE A 37 -10.18 -9.95 3.05
CA ILE A 37 -9.52 -8.70 3.46
C ILE A 37 -10.38 -8.02 4.52
N ARG A 38 -9.75 -7.64 5.64
CA ARG A 38 -10.32 -6.82 6.72
C ARG A 38 -9.61 -5.48 6.76
N LEU A 39 -10.35 -4.40 6.87
CA LEU A 39 -9.82 -3.06 7.12
C LEU A 39 -9.68 -2.88 8.63
N VAL A 40 -8.48 -3.11 9.16
CA VAL A 40 -8.26 -3.18 10.61
C VAL A 40 -8.05 -1.80 11.20
N SER A 41 -7.08 -1.05 10.70
CA SER A 41 -6.72 0.25 11.28
C SER A 41 -6.41 1.27 10.19
N ILE A 42 -6.86 2.51 10.42
CA ILE A 42 -6.46 3.66 9.60
C ILE A 42 -5.68 4.65 10.45
N GLY A 43 -4.56 5.14 9.92
CA GLY A 43 -3.67 6.07 10.61
C GLY A 43 -3.61 7.44 9.96
N GLY A 44 -3.47 8.50 10.77
CA GLY A 44 -3.33 9.86 10.25
C GLY A 44 -3.11 10.90 11.35
N ARG A 45 -2.78 12.15 10.99
CA ARG A 45 -2.31 13.16 11.94
C ARG A 45 -3.40 13.85 12.78
N ARG A 46 -4.64 13.96 12.29
CA ARG A 46 -5.71 14.72 12.96
C ARG A 46 -6.85 13.79 13.34
N ALA A 47 -7.16 13.72 14.63
CA ALA A 47 -8.11 12.78 15.19
C ALA A 47 -9.53 12.90 14.59
N GLU A 48 -10.14 14.09 14.61
CA GLU A 48 -11.52 14.29 14.18
C GLU A 48 -11.80 13.85 12.73
N PRO A 49 -11.07 14.33 11.69
CA PRO A 49 -11.31 13.87 10.32
C PRO A 49 -10.89 12.41 10.10
N LEU A 50 -9.95 11.89 10.89
CA LEU A 50 -9.52 10.51 10.81
C LEU A 50 -10.60 9.56 11.36
N GLU A 51 -11.20 9.89 12.49
CA GLU A 51 -12.31 9.12 13.06
C GLU A 51 -13.52 9.08 12.10
N ALA A 52 -13.85 10.22 11.50
CA ALA A 52 -14.91 10.28 10.49
C ALA A 52 -14.60 9.38 9.28
N ALA A 53 -13.34 9.43 8.78
CA ALA A 53 -12.89 8.58 7.68
C ALA A 53 -12.90 7.09 8.05
N ALA A 54 -12.47 6.74 9.26
CA ALA A 54 -12.51 5.35 9.75
C ALA A 54 -13.93 4.78 9.71
N ARG A 55 -14.89 5.54 10.21
CA ARG A 55 -16.31 5.14 10.22
C ARG A 55 -16.88 5.02 8.81
N GLU A 56 -16.61 6.02 7.95
CA GLU A 56 -17.11 6.05 6.57
C GLU A 56 -16.54 4.89 5.74
N LEU A 57 -15.25 4.60 5.89
CA LEU A 57 -14.53 3.60 5.11
C LEU A 57 -14.61 2.18 5.67
N GLY A 58 -15.21 2.01 6.86
CA GLY A 58 -15.43 0.71 7.48
C GLY A 58 -14.22 0.10 8.16
N PHE A 59 -13.32 0.92 8.69
CA PHE A 59 -12.22 0.45 9.53
C PHE A 59 -12.71 0.09 10.94
N GLU A 60 -12.10 -0.94 11.51
CA GLU A 60 -12.42 -1.41 12.86
C GLU A 60 -11.92 -0.43 13.92
N ARG A 61 -10.80 0.25 13.66
CA ARG A 61 -10.18 1.23 14.55
C ARG A 61 -9.36 2.28 13.80
N TRP A 62 -8.96 3.31 14.50
CA TRP A 62 -8.11 4.38 13.99
C TRP A 62 -7.08 4.82 15.04
N THR A 63 -5.98 5.42 14.59
CA THR A 63 -4.94 5.96 15.46
C THR A 63 -4.24 7.16 14.84
N THR A 64 -3.77 8.09 15.69
CA THR A 64 -2.93 9.20 15.24
C THR A 64 -1.43 8.87 15.24
N SER A 65 -1.05 7.69 15.71
CA SER A 65 0.33 7.17 15.67
C SER A 65 0.46 6.12 14.58
N TRP A 66 1.36 6.33 13.64
CA TRP A 66 1.69 5.30 12.64
C TRP A 66 2.41 4.11 13.29
N GLU A 67 3.15 4.33 14.38
CA GLU A 67 3.82 3.29 15.15
C GLU A 67 2.81 2.30 15.71
N GLU A 68 1.75 2.78 16.34
CA GLU A 68 0.68 1.93 16.85
C GLU A 68 0.03 1.09 15.74
N LEU A 69 -0.20 1.67 14.55
CA LEU A 69 -0.74 0.93 13.42
C LEU A 69 0.22 -0.15 12.95
N VAL A 70 1.51 0.18 12.85
CA VAL A 70 2.55 -0.76 12.40
C VAL A 70 2.79 -1.86 13.43
N ASP A 71 2.66 -1.56 14.72
CA ASP A 71 2.83 -2.54 15.81
C ASP A 71 1.60 -3.40 16.07
N ASP A 72 0.44 -3.02 15.53
CA ASP A 72 -0.81 -3.75 15.72
C ASP A 72 -0.73 -5.19 15.19
N PRO A 73 -0.91 -6.22 16.03
CA PRO A 73 -0.78 -7.62 15.62
C PRO A 73 -1.87 -8.09 14.63
N ASP A 74 -3.00 -7.40 14.57
CA ASP A 74 -4.07 -7.69 13.62
C ASP A 74 -3.82 -7.05 12.24
N VAL A 75 -2.88 -6.10 12.14
CA VAL A 75 -2.43 -5.53 10.86
C VAL A 75 -1.34 -6.42 10.27
N HIS A 76 -1.67 -7.10 9.20
CA HIS A 76 -0.77 -8.01 8.48
C HIS A 76 -0.11 -7.36 7.27
N VAL A 77 -0.72 -6.33 6.69
CA VAL A 77 -0.25 -5.60 5.51
C VAL A 77 -0.44 -4.10 5.75
N VAL A 78 0.52 -3.29 5.36
CA VAL A 78 0.44 -1.83 5.48
C VAL A 78 0.37 -1.20 4.09
N ALA A 79 -0.68 -0.40 3.85
CA ALA A 79 -0.78 0.49 2.69
C ALA A 79 -0.43 1.92 3.12
N ASN A 80 0.73 2.41 2.70
CA ASN A 80 1.19 3.75 3.02
C ASN A 80 0.77 4.73 1.94
N CYS A 81 -0.27 5.51 2.23
CA CYS A 81 -0.87 6.53 1.37
C CYS A 81 -0.73 7.93 1.97
N LEU A 82 0.27 8.15 2.81
CA LEU A 82 0.58 9.46 3.38
C LEU A 82 1.07 10.46 2.32
N ALA A 83 1.30 11.69 2.72
CA ALA A 83 2.12 12.61 1.95
C ALA A 83 3.58 12.11 1.92
N LEU A 84 4.34 12.56 0.93
CA LEU A 84 5.68 12.08 0.62
C LEU A 84 6.60 11.97 1.84
N GLU A 85 6.57 12.96 2.73
CA GLU A 85 7.38 13.01 3.95
C GLU A 85 7.05 11.89 4.96
N GLY A 86 5.90 11.24 4.77
CA GLY A 86 5.44 10.11 5.59
C GLY A 86 5.69 8.74 4.96
N HIS A 87 6.41 8.64 3.84
CA HIS A 87 6.59 7.36 3.15
C HIS A 87 7.65 6.49 3.81
N ALA A 88 8.83 7.03 4.11
CA ALA A 88 10.00 6.23 4.48
C ALA A 88 9.86 5.58 5.87
N ALA A 89 9.74 6.38 6.92
CA ALA A 89 9.80 5.87 8.28
C ALA A 89 8.76 4.77 8.59
N PRO A 90 7.45 4.95 8.29
CA PRO A 90 6.46 3.90 8.54
C PRO A 90 6.66 2.66 7.66
N SER A 91 7.09 2.84 6.40
CA SER A 91 7.32 1.72 5.48
C SER A 91 8.50 0.87 5.92
N ILE A 92 9.64 1.49 6.26
CA ILE A 92 10.82 0.81 6.78
C ILE A 92 10.48 0.08 8.10
N ALA A 93 9.75 0.74 8.99
CA ALA A 93 9.34 0.13 10.25
C ALA A 93 8.42 -1.09 10.03
N ALA A 94 7.47 -1.03 9.11
CA ALA A 94 6.60 -2.15 8.77
C ALA A 94 7.37 -3.33 8.18
N LEU A 95 8.29 -3.06 7.24
CA LEU A 95 9.17 -4.06 6.66
C LEU A 95 10.04 -4.74 7.73
N GLY A 96 10.63 -3.98 8.66
CA GLY A 96 11.40 -4.51 9.78
C GLY A 96 10.60 -5.38 10.76
N ARG A 97 9.27 -5.27 10.73
CA ARG A 97 8.35 -6.15 11.49
C ARG A 97 7.83 -7.33 10.66
N GLY A 98 8.38 -7.53 9.47
CA GLY A 98 7.97 -8.60 8.58
C GLY A 98 6.58 -8.37 7.95
N LYS A 99 6.09 -7.13 7.92
CA LYS A 99 4.79 -6.80 7.31
C LYS A 99 4.97 -6.33 5.87
N PRO A 100 4.28 -6.95 4.90
CA PRO A 100 4.20 -6.47 3.53
C PRO A 100 3.76 -5.01 3.45
N VAL A 101 4.37 -4.25 2.52
CA VAL A 101 4.09 -2.82 2.34
C VAL A 101 3.73 -2.52 0.89
N LEU A 102 2.64 -1.79 0.70
CA LEU A 102 2.35 -1.04 -0.52
C LEU A 102 2.54 0.44 -0.21
N CYS A 103 3.58 1.07 -0.74
CA CYS A 103 3.82 2.50 -0.57
C CYS A 103 3.43 3.26 -1.83
N GLU A 104 2.71 4.38 -1.68
CA GLU A 104 2.38 5.26 -2.80
C GLU A 104 3.62 5.88 -3.43
N LYS A 105 3.43 6.32 -4.66
CA LYS A 105 4.48 7.01 -5.44
C LYS A 105 4.50 8.54 -5.14
N PRO A 106 5.66 9.20 -5.27
CA PRO A 106 6.99 8.62 -5.45
C PRO A 106 7.46 7.90 -4.18
N LEU A 107 8.37 6.95 -4.29
CA LEU A 107 8.76 6.09 -3.17
C LEU A 107 9.36 6.88 -2.01
N GLY A 108 10.30 7.78 -2.30
CA GLY A 108 10.95 8.66 -1.33
C GLY A 108 11.07 10.09 -1.86
N GLY A 109 11.39 11.03 -0.99
CA GLY A 109 11.57 12.44 -1.30
C GLY A 109 12.83 12.72 -2.11
N ASP A 110 13.82 11.86 -1.97
CA ASP A 110 15.07 11.86 -2.74
C ASP A 110 15.60 10.44 -2.96
N ALA A 111 16.73 10.34 -3.67
CA ALA A 111 17.34 9.06 -4.00
C ALA A 111 17.90 8.32 -2.78
N ALA A 112 18.32 9.03 -1.73
CA ALA A 112 18.86 8.42 -0.52
C ALA A 112 17.73 7.77 0.30
N GLU A 113 16.62 8.47 0.46
CA GLU A 113 15.45 7.97 1.15
C GLU A 113 14.84 6.77 0.41
N ALA A 114 14.67 6.87 -0.93
CA ALA A 114 14.17 5.77 -1.73
C ALA A 114 15.10 4.54 -1.66
N ARG A 115 16.42 4.74 -1.61
CA ARG A 115 17.41 3.68 -1.43
C ARG A 115 17.27 3.00 -0.07
N ALA A 116 17.15 3.77 1.01
CA ALA A 116 16.96 3.22 2.35
C ALA A 116 15.68 2.36 2.43
N MET A 117 14.60 2.79 1.78
CA MET A 117 13.36 2.01 1.71
C MET A 117 13.54 0.71 0.91
N TRP A 118 14.27 0.77 -0.19
CA TRP A 118 14.59 -0.41 -1.00
C TRP A 118 15.49 -1.40 -0.22
N GLU A 119 16.54 -0.92 0.44
CA GLU A 119 17.44 -1.74 1.26
C GLU A 119 16.66 -2.46 2.37
N ALA A 120 15.77 -1.75 3.08
CA ALA A 120 14.90 -2.35 4.07
C ALA A 120 13.95 -3.42 3.48
N ALA A 121 13.46 -3.22 2.26
CA ALA A 121 12.63 -4.19 1.57
C ALA A 121 13.41 -5.46 1.19
N GLU A 122 14.62 -5.32 0.66
CA GLU A 122 15.50 -6.45 0.33
C GLU A 122 15.89 -7.24 1.59
N GLU A 123 16.26 -6.53 2.67
CA GLU A 123 16.65 -7.15 3.93
C GLU A 123 15.50 -7.91 4.58
N SER A 124 14.30 -7.35 4.54
CA SER A 124 13.12 -7.99 5.13
C SER A 124 12.67 -9.26 4.40
N GLY A 125 12.90 -9.34 3.10
CA GLY A 125 12.45 -10.43 2.24
C GLY A 125 10.92 -10.58 2.11
N VAL A 126 10.13 -9.64 2.66
CA VAL A 126 8.67 -9.69 2.54
C VAL A 126 8.17 -9.01 1.28
N THR A 127 6.97 -9.37 0.83
CA THR A 127 6.33 -8.77 -0.34
C THR A 127 6.19 -7.26 -0.16
N ASN A 128 6.64 -6.51 -1.15
CA ASN A 128 6.53 -5.06 -1.15
C ASN A 128 6.23 -4.54 -2.57
N ALA A 129 5.64 -3.36 -2.65
CA ALA A 129 5.35 -2.71 -3.92
C ALA A 129 5.30 -1.18 -3.77
N CYS A 130 5.67 -0.48 -4.83
CA CYS A 130 5.41 0.95 -4.98
C CYS A 130 4.18 1.16 -5.87
N GLY A 131 3.37 2.17 -5.58
CA GLY A 131 2.09 2.47 -6.21
C GLY A 131 2.14 2.94 -7.67
N PHE A 132 2.98 2.34 -8.50
CA PHE A 132 3.05 2.61 -9.94
C PHE A 132 1.91 1.91 -10.69
N ASN A 133 0.68 2.40 -10.53
CA ASN A 133 -0.54 1.80 -11.06
C ASN A 133 -0.55 1.64 -12.58
N TYR A 134 0.15 2.50 -13.33
CA TYR A 134 0.24 2.37 -14.79
C TYR A 134 0.85 1.06 -15.27
N ARG A 135 1.63 0.37 -14.44
CA ARG A 135 2.14 -0.97 -14.76
C ARG A 135 1.03 -1.99 -15.00
N TYR A 136 -0.17 -1.74 -14.48
CA TYR A 136 -1.34 -2.62 -14.53
C TYR A 136 -2.45 -2.12 -15.48
N VAL A 137 -2.28 -0.96 -16.13
CA VAL A 137 -3.22 -0.45 -17.13
C VAL A 137 -3.15 -1.34 -18.37
N PRO A 138 -4.27 -1.92 -18.84
CA PRO A 138 -4.27 -2.88 -19.95
C PRO A 138 -3.60 -2.35 -21.21
N ALA A 139 -3.83 -1.10 -21.58
CA ALA A 139 -3.19 -0.47 -22.74
C ALA A 139 -1.67 -0.36 -22.60
N VAL A 140 -1.15 -0.04 -21.40
CA VAL A 140 0.29 0.02 -21.11
C VAL A 140 0.91 -1.38 -21.12
N THR A 141 0.21 -2.36 -20.58
CA THR A 141 0.64 -3.76 -20.61
C THR A 141 0.71 -4.28 -22.05
N LEU A 142 -0.29 -3.97 -22.87
CA LEU A 142 -0.28 -4.33 -24.29
C LEU A 142 0.86 -3.63 -25.05
N ALA A 143 1.07 -2.33 -24.80
CA ALA A 143 2.18 -1.60 -25.40
C ALA A 143 3.54 -2.23 -25.05
N LYS A 144 3.76 -2.58 -23.79
CA LYS A 144 4.95 -3.28 -23.34
C LYS A 144 5.14 -4.64 -24.06
N GLN A 145 4.06 -5.39 -24.22
CA GLN A 145 4.08 -6.66 -24.95
C GLN A 145 4.47 -6.46 -26.43
N VAL A 146 3.83 -5.52 -27.13
CA VAL A 146 4.10 -5.20 -28.54
C VAL A 146 5.56 -4.80 -28.77
N VAL A 147 6.11 -3.99 -27.84
CA VAL A 147 7.53 -3.62 -27.84
C VAL A 147 8.42 -4.84 -27.62
N GLY A 148 8.11 -5.65 -26.60
CA GLY A 148 8.92 -6.83 -26.26
C GLY A 148 8.91 -7.93 -27.35
N GLU A 149 7.85 -8.02 -28.14
CA GLU A 149 7.72 -8.91 -29.30
C GLU A 149 8.45 -8.38 -30.57
N GLY A 150 9.07 -7.19 -30.47
CA GLY A 150 9.75 -6.57 -31.62
C GLY A 150 8.84 -6.09 -32.74
N ARG A 151 7.53 -6.02 -32.54
CA ARG A 151 6.54 -5.68 -33.57
C ARG A 151 6.66 -4.22 -34.07
N LEU A 152 7.31 -3.37 -33.32
CA LEU A 152 7.60 -1.98 -33.70
C LEU A 152 8.99 -1.79 -34.30
N GLY A 153 9.78 -2.88 -34.44
CA GLY A 153 11.18 -2.80 -34.85
C GLY A 153 12.04 -2.11 -33.80
N ASP A 154 13.15 -1.51 -34.24
CA ASP A 154 14.06 -0.78 -33.35
C ASP A 154 13.41 0.52 -32.88
N LEU A 155 13.25 0.66 -31.58
CA LEU A 155 12.74 1.89 -30.98
C LEU A 155 13.77 3.01 -31.12
N ARG A 156 13.42 4.05 -31.83
CA ARG A 156 14.19 5.30 -31.94
C ARG A 156 13.34 6.39 -31.31
N HIS A 157 13.80 7.01 -30.28
CA HIS A 157 13.20 8.15 -29.55
C HIS A 157 11.69 8.37 -29.73
#